data_f814d4462c3948a01de2eb0475412ad7
#
_entry.id   f814d4462c3948a01de2eb0475412ad7
#
_cell.length_a   1.000
_cell.length_b   1.000
_cell.length_c   1.000
_cell.angle_alpha   90.00
_cell.angle_beta   90.00
_cell.angle_gamma   90.00
#
_symmetry.space_group_name_H-M   'P 1'
#
loop_
_entity.id
_entity.type
_entity.pdbx_description
1 polymer ?
#
loop_
_entity_poly.entity_id
_entity_poly.type
_entity_poly.pdbx_seq_one_letter_code
_entity_poly.pdbx_strand_id
1 'polypeptide(L)'
;MKRKRLFLLASLLPMFALAGNKWNTTLPGGNMQFQGVIIAETCRIEAGDKQMTVNMGQISSNRFHAVGEDSAPVPFVIHLRECSTVVSERVGVAFHGVADGKNPDVLSVGEGPGIATNIGVALFDDEGNLVPINRPPANWKRLYSGSTSLHFIAKYRATGRRVTGG
;
A
#
# COMPACT_ATOMS: atom_id res chain seq x y z
N MET A 1 14.22 -27.02 79.84
CA MET A 1 14.51 -25.97 78.89
C MET A 1 14.28 -26.51 77.49
N LYS A 2 13.14 -26.21 76.82
CA LYS A 2 12.78 -26.72 75.49
C LYS A 2 12.85 -25.56 74.50
N ARG A 3 13.86 -25.56 73.62
CA ARG A 3 14.02 -24.58 72.55
C ARG A 3 13.04 -24.95 71.39
N LYS A 4 12.01 -24.14 71.20
CA LYS A 4 11.14 -24.23 70.05
C LYS A 4 11.85 -23.64 68.87
N ARG A 5 12.17 -24.49 67.84
CA ARG A 5 12.64 -24.05 66.53
C ARG A 5 11.44 -23.64 65.69
N LEU A 6 11.34 -22.38 65.41
CA LEU A 6 10.35 -21.80 64.51
C LEU A 6 10.86 -21.98 63.05
N PHE A 7 10.22 -22.89 62.30
CA PHE A 7 10.48 -23.04 60.86
C PHE A 7 9.71 -21.96 60.11
N LEU A 8 10.42 -20.98 59.57
CA LEU A 8 9.87 -20.05 58.60
C LEU A 8 9.77 -20.77 57.24
N LEU A 9 8.56 -21.15 56.87
CA LEU A 9 8.26 -21.58 55.52
C LEU A 9 8.16 -20.33 54.64
N ALA A 10 9.22 -20.04 53.87
CA ALA A 10 9.17 -19.07 52.79
C ALA A 10 8.41 -19.67 51.63
N SER A 11 7.17 -19.24 51.42
CA SER A 11 6.35 -19.61 50.25
C SER A 11 6.87 -18.88 49.05
N LEU A 12 7.60 -19.60 48.17
CA LEU A 12 7.93 -19.17 46.83
C LEU A 12 6.66 -19.20 45.96
N LEU A 13 6.02 -18.04 45.80
CA LEU A 13 4.98 -17.84 44.78
C LEU A 13 5.64 -17.72 43.40
N PRO A 14 5.30 -18.58 42.42
CA PRO A 14 5.74 -18.36 41.06
C PRO A 14 5.01 -17.14 40.50
N MET A 15 5.76 -16.07 40.22
CA MET A 15 5.30 -14.98 39.38
C MET A 15 5.06 -15.52 37.98
N PHE A 16 3.81 -15.75 37.60
CA PHE A 16 3.42 -15.92 36.24
C PHE A 16 3.63 -14.59 35.49
N ALA A 17 4.74 -14.47 34.81
CA ALA A 17 4.95 -13.41 33.84
C ALA A 17 3.94 -13.61 32.72
N LEU A 18 2.87 -12.84 32.71
CA LEU A 18 1.98 -12.67 31.60
C LEU A 18 2.75 -11.92 30.50
N ALA A 19 3.50 -12.67 29.69
CA ALA A 19 4.03 -12.16 28.46
C ALA A 19 2.85 -11.90 27.52
N GLY A 20 2.27 -10.72 27.62
CA GLY A 20 1.26 -10.25 26.68
C GLY A 20 1.90 -10.12 25.31
N ASN A 21 1.55 -10.99 24.38
CA ASN A 21 1.89 -10.87 22.97
C ASN A 21 1.22 -9.63 22.38
N LYS A 22 1.84 -8.48 22.53
CA LYS A 22 1.44 -7.23 21.84
C LYS A 22 2.06 -7.19 20.44
N TRP A 23 1.65 -8.12 19.59
CA TRP A 23 2.04 -8.11 18.17
C TRP A 23 0.97 -7.49 17.27
N ASN A 24 0.15 -6.59 17.78
CA ASN A 24 -0.74 -5.76 16.98
C ASN A 24 -0.09 -4.40 16.72
N THR A 25 0.93 -4.38 15.87
CA THR A 25 1.41 -3.15 15.29
C THR A 25 0.51 -2.81 14.10
N THR A 26 -0.28 -1.76 14.23
CA THR A 26 -1.00 -1.16 13.11
C THR A 26 0.00 -0.36 12.30
N LEU A 27 0.06 -0.60 10.98
CA LEU A 27 0.78 0.31 10.09
C LEU A 27 0.02 1.64 10.10
N PRO A 28 0.68 2.78 10.38
CA PRO A 28 0.06 4.07 10.17
C PRO A 28 -0.36 4.17 8.72
N GLY A 29 -1.59 4.61 8.49
CA GLY A 29 -2.15 4.71 7.14
C GLY A 29 -1.31 5.64 6.28
N GLY A 30 -0.78 5.12 5.18
CA GLY A 30 -0.07 5.91 4.18
C GLY A 30 -1.06 6.65 3.28
N ASN A 31 -0.72 7.88 2.92
CA ASN A 31 -1.35 8.60 1.82
C ASN A 31 -0.45 8.47 0.60
N MET A 32 -1.03 8.01 -0.50
CA MET A 32 -0.35 7.97 -1.78
C MET A 32 -0.76 9.24 -2.56
N GLN A 33 0.22 10.07 -2.90
CA GLN A 33 -0.01 11.28 -3.66
C GLN A 33 0.41 11.05 -5.11
N PHE A 34 -0.52 11.26 -6.03
CA PHE A 34 -0.25 11.18 -7.47
C PHE A 34 -0.06 12.59 -8.05
N GLN A 35 0.96 12.75 -8.85
CA GLN A 35 1.12 13.90 -9.72
C GLN A 35 1.20 13.39 -11.16
N GLY A 36 0.23 13.74 -11.98
CA GLY A 36 0.12 13.26 -13.35
C GLY A 36 0.36 14.35 -14.38
N VAL A 37 1.02 13.98 -15.48
CA VAL A 37 1.16 14.78 -16.67
C VAL A 37 0.68 13.95 -17.86
N ILE A 38 -0.16 14.52 -18.70
CA ILE A 38 -0.52 13.91 -20.00
C ILE A 38 0.49 14.34 -21.03
N ILE A 39 1.10 13.37 -21.70
CA ILE A 39 2.11 13.61 -22.75
C ILE A 39 1.47 13.76 -24.15
N ALA A 40 0.19 13.37 -24.30
CA ALA A 40 -0.52 13.49 -25.58
C ALA A 40 -1.68 14.49 -25.47
N GLU A 41 -1.80 15.37 -26.46
CA GLU A 41 -2.83 16.44 -26.53
C GLU A 41 -4.27 15.94 -26.74
N THR A 42 -4.52 14.66 -26.47
CA THR A 42 -5.81 14.01 -26.75
C THR A 42 -6.85 14.25 -25.68
N CYS A 43 -6.45 14.44 -24.42
CA CYS A 43 -7.31 14.67 -23.26
C CYS A 43 -6.64 15.62 -22.26
N ARG A 44 -7.42 16.14 -21.32
CA ARG A 44 -6.92 16.83 -20.14
C ARG A 44 -7.27 16.02 -18.89
N ILE A 45 -6.34 15.95 -17.92
CA ILE A 45 -6.67 15.45 -16.58
C ILE A 45 -7.56 16.47 -15.89
N GLU A 46 -8.63 16.02 -15.24
CA GLU A 46 -9.47 16.86 -14.40
C GLU A 46 -8.64 17.56 -13.32
N ALA A 47 -8.96 18.84 -13.06
CA ALA A 47 -8.12 19.66 -12.17
C ALA A 47 -7.91 19.04 -10.78
N GLY A 48 -8.94 18.39 -10.22
CA GLY A 48 -8.87 17.71 -8.92
C GLY A 48 -7.96 16.47 -8.93
N ASP A 49 -7.78 15.83 -10.08
CA ASP A 49 -7.01 14.59 -10.20
C ASP A 49 -5.52 14.84 -10.48
N LYS A 50 -5.15 16.09 -10.82
CA LYS A 50 -3.74 16.45 -11.08
C LYS A 50 -2.84 16.27 -9.87
N GLN A 51 -3.40 16.38 -8.67
CA GLN A 51 -2.73 16.17 -7.38
C GLN A 51 -3.62 15.36 -6.45
N MET A 52 -3.98 14.16 -6.90
CA MET A 52 -4.86 13.26 -6.17
C MET A 52 -4.13 12.63 -4.98
N THR A 53 -4.80 12.58 -3.83
CA THR A 53 -4.35 11.82 -2.68
C THR A 53 -5.24 10.60 -2.50
N VAL A 54 -4.65 9.41 -2.53
CA VAL A 54 -5.33 8.15 -2.22
C VAL A 54 -5.01 7.75 -0.79
N ASN A 55 -6.03 7.73 0.06
CA ASN A 55 -5.88 7.31 1.44
C ASN A 55 -5.90 5.78 1.52
N MET A 56 -4.76 5.19 1.81
CA MET A 56 -4.59 3.74 1.89
C MET A 56 -5.14 3.12 3.18
N GLY A 57 -5.52 3.93 4.16
CA GLY A 57 -6.00 3.46 5.46
C GLY A 57 -4.91 2.76 6.28
N GLN A 58 -5.30 2.30 7.46
CA GLN A 58 -4.43 1.54 8.36
C GLN A 58 -4.64 0.05 8.19
N ILE A 59 -3.56 -0.71 8.26
CA ILE A 59 -3.61 -2.17 8.19
C ILE A 59 -2.69 -2.79 9.23
N SER A 60 -3.11 -3.90 9.80
CA SER A 60 -2.27 -4.65 10.74
C SER A 60 -1.22 -5.47 10.00
N SER A 61 0.04 -5.43 10.47
CA SER A 61 1.15 -6.18 9.87
C SER A 61 0.95 -7.69 9.95
N ASN A 62 0.18 -8.18 10.91
CA ASN A 62 -0.14 -9.60 11.07
C ASN A 62 -1.09 -10.17 10.00
N ARG A 63 -1.62 -9.32 9.12
CA ARG A 63 -2.45 -9.75 7.98
C ARG A 63 -1.62 -10.35 6.84
N PHE A 64 -0.31 -10.14 6.85
CA PHE A 64 0.59 -10.61 5.80
C PHE A 64 1.37 -11.83 6.28
N HIS A 65 1.15 -12.98 5.68
CA HIS A 65 1.78 -14.26 6.03
C HIS A 65 2.81 -14.72 5.01
N ALA A 66 2.71 -14.23 3.77
CA ALA A 66 3.60 -14.59 2.68
C ALA A 66 3.95 -13.38 1.80
N VAL A 67 5.11 -13.47 1.15
CA VAL A 67 5.52 -12.50 0.11
C VAL A 67 4.53 -12.55 -1.04
N GLY A 68 4.11 -11.37 -1.51
CA GLY A 68 3.13 -11.23 -2.59
C GLY A 68 1.68 -11.16 -2.10
N GLU A 69 1.41 -11.35 -0.80
CA GLU A 69 0.07 -11.12 -0.26
C GLU A 69 -0.34 -9.65 -0.32
N ASP A 70 -1.60 -9.44 -0.70
CA ASP A 70 -2.20 -8.13 -0.86
C ASP A 70 -3.20 -7.81 0.28
N SER A 71 -3.30 -6.53 0.59
CA SER A 71 -4.36 -5.99 1.46
C SER A 71 -5.72 -5.93 0.76
N ALA A 72 -6.72 -5.46 1.51
CA ALA A 72 -7.98 -5.03 0.91
C ALA A 72 -7.73 -3.94 -0.16
N PRO A 73 -8.54 -3.94 -1.24
CA PRO A 73 -8.39 -2.99 -2.34
C PRO A 73 -8.83 -1.58 -1.93
N VAL A 74 -8.10 -0.58 -2.39
CA VAL A 74 -8.46 0.84 -2.30
C VAL A 74 -8.65 1.35 -3.73
N PRO A 75 -9.88 1.53 -4.21
CA PRO A 75 -10.15 2.01 -5.56
C PRO A 75 -9.87 3.51 -5.68
N PHE A 76 -9.40 3.93 -6.85
CA PHE A 76 -9.29 5.32 -7.23
C PHE A 76 -9.54 5.49 -8.74
N VAL A 77 -9.89 6.69 -9.16
CA VAL A 77 -10.29 6.98 -10.53
C VAL A 77 -9.54 8.21 -11.03
N ILE A 78 -9.04 8.14 -12.25
CA ILE A 78 -8.47 9.28 -12.97
C ILE A 78 -9.47 9.72 -14.04
N HIS A 79 -9.94 10.97 -13.95
CA HIS A 79 -10.91 11.54 -14.90
C HIS A 79 -10.18 12.30 -15.99
N LEU A 80 -10.43 11.90 -17.23
CA LEU A 80 -9.98 12.59 -18.41
C LEU A 80 -11.14 13.41 -19.00
N ARG A 81 -10.86 14.63 -19.41
CA ARG A 81 -11.81 15.60 -19.97
C ARG A 81 -11.32 16.07 -21.32
N GLU A 82 -12.25 16.63 -22.11
CA GLU A 82 -11.95 17.20 -23.42
C GLU A 82 -11.19 16.25 -24.33
N CYS A 83 -11.51 14.95 -24.23
CA CYS A 83 -10.87 13.94 -25.07
C CYS A 83 -11.29 14.08 -26.54
N SER A 84 -10.32 13.99 -27.44
CA SER A 84 -10.51 13.97 -28.88
C SER A 84 -10.01 12.64 -29.48
N THR A 85 -10.89 11.89 -30.07
CA THR A 85 -10.54 10.61 -30.74
C THR A 85 -9.91 10.80 -32.13
N VAL A 86 -9.78 12.06 -32.61
CA VAL A 86 -9.12 12.38 -33.88
C VAL A 86 -7.61 12.13 -33.80
N VAL A 87 -7.00 12.36 -32.63
CA VAL A 87 -5.54 12.20 -32.45
C VAL A 87 -5.20 10.78 -31.98
N SER A 88 -5.99 10.21 -31.06
CA SER A 88 -5.81 8.83 -30.61
C SER A 88 -7.12 8.25 -30.12
N GLU A 89 -7.35 6.99 -30.42
CA GLU A 89 -8.50 6.23 -29.93
C GLU A 89 -8.22 5.45 -28.66
N ARG A 90 -7.01 5.53 -28.11
CA ARG A 90 -6.59 4.78 -26.92
C ARG A 90 -5.77 5.63 -25.99
N VAL A 91 -5.85 5.30 -24.71
CA VAL A 91 -5.03 5.87 -23.63
C VAL A 91 -4.40 4.76 -22.81
N GLY A 92 -3.14 4.92 -22.46
CA GLY A 92 -2.43 4.10 -21.52
C GLY A 92 -1.92 4.95 -20.36
N VAL A 93 -1.86 4.38 -19.17
CA VAL A 93 -1.33 5.05 -17.98
C VAL A 93 -0.06 4.35 -17.53
N ALA A 94 0.99 5.12 -17.30
CA ALA A 94 2.21 4.69 -16.65
C ALA A 94 2.33 5.40 -15.29
N PHE A 95 2.65 4.65 -14.26
CA PHE A 95 2.93 5.20 -12.94
C PHE A 95 4.43 5.23 -12.71
N HIS A 96 4.92 6.36 -12.21
CA HIS A 96 6.33 6.55 -11.88
C HIS A 96 6.48 6.90 -10.41
N GLY A 97 7.50 6.37 -9.76
CA GLY A 97 7.75 6.63 -8.36
C GLY A 97 8.98 5.88 -7.84
N VAL A 98 9.23 6.05 -6.55
CA VAL A 98 10.30 5.30 -5.86
C VAL A 98 9.86 3.85 -5.73
N ALA A 99 10.63 2.93 -6.28
CA ALA A 99 10.35 1.51 -6.20
C ALA A 99 10.72 0.95 -4.81
N ASP A 100 9.98 -0.08 -4.38
CA ASP A 100 10.37 -0.86 -3.20
C ASP A 100 11.69 -1.61 -3.47
N GLY A 101 12.59 -1.63 -2.48
CA GLY A 101 13.92 -2.21 -2.63
C GLY A 101 13.94 -3.73 -2.86
N LYS A 102 12.84 -4.44 -2.60
CA LYS A 102 12.69 -5.89 -2.78
C LYS A 102 11.80 -6.27 -3.94
N ASN A 103 10.90 -5.40 -4.31
CA ASN A 103 10.01 -5.58 -5.46
C ASN A 103 9.93 -4.30 -6.30
N PRO A 104 10.68 -4.23 -7.41
CA PRO A 104 10.74 -3.02 -8.23
C PRO A 104 9.44 -2.69 -8.98
N ASP A 105 8.46 -3.58 -8.98
CA ASP A 105 7.19 -3.38 -9.65
C ASP A 105 6.15 -2.64 -8.78
N VAL A 106 6.47 -2.39 -7.50
CA VAL A 106 5.58 -1.70 -6.55
C VAL A 106 6.24 -0.46 -5.96
N LEU A 107 5.41 0.48 -5.51
CA LEU A 107 5.88 1.71 -4.87
C LEU A 107 6.40 1.42 -3.46
N SER A 108 7.51 2.07 -3.11
CA SER A 108 8.01 2.10 -1.74
C SER A 108 7.06 2.90 -0.84
N VAL A 109 6.88 2.45 0.40
CA VAL A 109 6.23 3.26 1.45
C VAL A 109 7.19 4.23 2.13
N GLY A 110 8.44 4.27 1.68
CA GLY A 110 9.54 5.04 2.27
C GLY A 110 10.46 4.19 3.14
N GLU A 111 11.47 4.84 3.71
CA GLU A 111 12.46 4.22 4.60
C GLU A 111 12.72 5.12 5.81
N GLY A 112 13.00 4.54 6.96
CA GLY A 112 13.38 5.27 8.16
C GLY A 112 12.67 4.83 9.43
N PRO A 113 12.99 5.46 10.57
CA PRO A 113 12.33 5.19 11.83
C PRO A 113 10.83 5.48 11.76
N GLY A 114 10.01 4.56 12.23
CA GLY A 114 8.55 4.71 12.19
C GLY A 114 7.93 4.42 10.82
N ILE A 115 8.69 3.89 9.86
CA ILE A 115 8.20 3.44 8.55
C ILE A 115 8.08 1.92 8.54
N ALA A 116 6.99 1.42 7.98
CA ALA A 116 6.78 -0.01 7.81
C ALA A 116 7.83 -0.63 6.88
N THR A 117 8.23 -1.87 7.13
CA THR A 117 9.22 -2.57 6.33
C THR A 117 8.64 -3.81 5.66
N ASN A 118 9.25 -4.24 4.56
CA ASN A 118 8.83 -5.41 3.78
C ASN A 118 7.41 -5.30 3.21
N ILE A 119 7.00 -4.09 2.88
CA ILE A 119 5.72 -3.78 2.30
C ILE A 119 5.87 -2.65 1.28
N GLY A 120 5.11 -2.72 0.21
CA GLY A 120 5.00 -1.68 -0.82
C GLY A 120 3.56 -1.45 -1.21
N VAL A 121 3.31 -0.54 -2.15
CA VAL A 121 1.99 -0.31 -2.72
C VAL A 121 1.98 -0.82 -4.16
N ALA A 122 1.18 -1.84 -4.41
CA ALA A 122 0.92 -2.40 -5.72
C ALA A 122 -0.29 -1.72 -6.36
N LEU A 123 -0.18 -1.38 -7.64
CA LEU A 123 -1.25 -0.79 -8.43
C LEU A 123 -1.82 -1.82 -9.40
N PHE A 124 -3.13 -1.79 -9.60
CA PHE A 124 -3.84 -2.69 -10.48
C PHE A 124 -4.79 -1.90 -11.37
N ASP A 125 -5.06 -2.42 -12.54
CA ASP A 125 -6.10 -1.92 -13.42
C ASP A 125 -7.49 -2.45 -12.99
N ASP A 126 -8.53 -2.05 -13.72
CA ASP A 126 -9.90 -2.48 -13.49
C ASP A 126 -10.17 -3.95 -13.85
N GLU A 127 -9.24 -4.60 -14.56
CA GLU A 127 -9.27 -6.04 -14.86
C GLU A 127 -8.54 -6.88 -13.79
N GLY A 128 -7.89 -6.20 -12.82
CA GLY A 128 -7.13 -6.86 -11.76
C GLY A 128 -5.70 -7.24 -12.13
N ASN A 129 -5.18 -6.72 -13.25
CA ASN A 129 -3.80 -6.94 -13.63
C ASN A 129 -2.88 -5.96 -12.90
N LEU A 130 -1.74 -6.44 -12.43
CA LEU A 130 -0.71 -5.59 -11.85
C LEU A 130 -0.23 -4.58 -12.91
N VAL A 131 -0.19 -3.31 -12.52
CA VAL A 131 0.41 -2.23 -13.29
C VAL A 131 1.79 -1.92 -12.70
N PRO A 132 2.87 -2.48 -13.25
CA PRO A 132 4.21 -2.24 -12.71
C PRO A 132 4.57 -0.77 -12.85
N ILE A 133 5.19 -0.20 -11.80
CA ILE A 133 5.67 1.18 -11.85
C ILE A 133 6.94 1.30 -12.71
N ASN A 134 7.23 2.54 -13.14
CA ASN A 134 8.43 2.89 -13.89
C ASN A 134 8.57 2.13 -15.24
N ARG A 135 7.45 1.67 -15.79
CA ARG A 135 7.37 1.00 -17.09
C ARG A 135 6.36 1.68 -17.99
N PRO A 136 6.49 1.55 -19.32
CA PRO A 136 5.46 1.97 -20.25
C PRO A 136 4.12 1.29 -19.99
N PRO A 137 3.00 1.90 -20.37
CA PRO A 137 1.68 1.28 -20.22
C PRO A 137 1.63 -0.09 -20.89
N ALA A 138 1.24 -1.12 -20.13
CA ALA A 138 1.01 -2.45 -20.67
C ALA A 138 -0.40 -2.59 -21.27
N ASN A 139 -1.36 -1.90 -20.63
CA ASN A 139 -2.78 -1.96 -21.00
C ASN A 139 -3.25 -0.61 -21.56
N TRP A 140 -4.01 -0.66 -22.64
CA TRP A 140 -4.54 0.50 -23.33
C TRP A 140 -6.07 0.46 -23.31
N LYS A 141 -6.70 1.48 -22.77
CA LYS A 141 -8.15 1.65 -22.75
C LYS A 141 -8.61 2.48 -23.93
N ARG A 142 -9.80 2.15 -24.44
CA ARG A 142 -10.43 2.93 -25.51
C ARG A 142 -10.85 4.29 -24.98
N LEU A 143 -10.56 5.33 -25.76
CA LEU A 143 -11.03 6.68 -25.50
C LEU A 143 -12.40 6.89 -26.14
N TYR A 144 -13.18 7.74 -25.50
CA TYR A 144 -14.42 8.28 -26.03
C TYR A 144 -14.31 9.81 -26.09
N SER A 145 -14.92 10.44 -27.10
CA SER A 145 -14.96 11.89 -27.21
C SER A 145 -15.66 12.50 -25.99
N GLY A 146 -15.09 13.56 -25.45
CA GLY A 146 -15.60 14.29 -24.30
C GLY A 146 -14.95 13.89 -22.98
N SER A 147 -15.34 12.79 -22.36
CA SER A 147 -14.78 12.36 -21.08
C SER A 147 -14.56 10.85 -21.01
N THR A 148 -13.52 10.45 -20.29
CA THR A 148 -13.20 9.05 -20.03
C THR A 148 -12.71 8.91 -18.59
N SER A 149 -13.19 7.90 -17.87
CA SER A 149 -12.73 7.59 -16.51
C SER A 149 -11.89 6.33 -16.53
N LEU A 150 -10.72 6.40 -15.91
CA LEU A 150 -9.79 5.28 -15.79
C LEU A 150 -9.77 4.80 -14.34
N HIS A 151 -10.17 3.56 -14.11
CA HIS A 151 -10.31 2.96 -12.80
C HIS A 151 -9.07 2.15 -12.45
N PHE A 152 -8.57 2.36 -11.24
CA PHE A 152 -7.42 1.66 -10.69
C PHE A 152 -7.69 1.23 -9.25
N ILE A 153 -6.87 0.29 -8.78
CA ILE A 153 -6.91 -0.22 -7.42
C ILE A 153 -5.49 -0.17 -6.86
N ALA A 154 -5.35 0.39 -5.66
CA ALA A 154 -4.13 0.32 -4.88
C ALA A 154 -4.29 -0.71 -3.76
N LYS A 155 -3.23 -1.47 -3.49
CA LYS A 155 -3.17 -2.42 -2.37
C LYS A 155 -1.79 -2.37 -1.73
N TYR A 156 -1.74 -2.51 -0.41
CA TYR A 156 -0.48 -2.88 0.21
C TYR A 156 -0.11 -4.31 -0.19
N ARG A 157 1.16 -4.53 -0.54
CA ARG A 157 1.70 -5.84 -0.91
C ARG A 157 2.93 -6.17 -0.07
N ALA A 158 2.94 -7.35 0.54
CA ALA A 158 4.12 -7.85 1.23
C ALA A 158 5.27 -8.08 0.24
N THR A 159 6.40 -7.42 0.44
CA THR A 159 7.62 -7.55 -0.38
C THR A 159 8.70 -8.37 0.30
N GLY A 160 8.52 -8.69 1.59
CA GLY A 160 9.40 -9.55 2.36
C GLY A 160 8.61 -10.47 3.30
N ARG A 161 9.30 -11.48 3.86
CA ARG A 161 8.68 -12.54 4.67
C ARG A 161 8.01 -12.08 5.96
N ARG A 162 8.48 -10.98 6.53
CA ARG A 162 7.93 -10.42 7.78
C ARG A 162 7.68 -8.94 7.60
N VAL A 163 6.43 -8.57 7.49
CA VAL A 163 6.01 -7.18 7.50
C VAL A 163 6.06 -6.66 8.93
N THR A 164 6.73 -5.54 9.15
CA THR A 164 6.75 -4.85 10.44
C THR A 164 6.03 -3.53 10.32
N GLY A 165 5.32 -3.14 11.38
CA GLY A 165 4.70 -1.83 11.47
C GLY A 165 5.71 -0.71 11.61
N GLY A 166 5.32 0.49 11.22
CA GLY A 166 6.03 1.73 11.45
C GLY A 166 5.50 2.46 12.67
#